data_87bc76aea805bab8046bd47706ab8b5a
#
_entry.id   87bc76aea805bab8046bd47706ab8b5a
#
_cell.length_a   1.000
_cell.length_b   1.000
_cell.length_c   1.000
_cell.angle_alpha   90.00
_cell.angle_beta   90.00
_cell.angle_gamma   90.00
#
_symmetry.space_group_name_H-M   'P 1'
#
loop_
_entity.id
_entity.type
_entity.pdbx_description
1 polymer ?
#
loop_
_entity_poly.entity_id
_entity_poly.type
_entity_poly.pdbx_seq_one_letter_code
_entity_poly.pdbx_strand_id
1 'polypeptide(L)'
;MNKNISRIYLENQDNEFIYNKNKSKLNISFNRVAFIFFIFFIIVLIYSIHLVHLGSRKPNTENINKSIISSNSLYRADIVDRNNNYIVKTVSSIDIGISTKKVIDTKKLLLNLKYIFPNKNYSEIESKLKKKNFFYFEKKISEENYEKIMKLGDKSIQAEEKLTRVYPEKNLFSHIIGQIDDDNNGISGLEKSLDNQLRNIQKPIQLTVDKNIQFLIRDELIRFNEIFSTKGSAAILMDVNNGEILSLVSLPDFDPNKRSKISDLNFINRATKGVYEFGSVFKTFTLAAALHEKIIESDTEFKNLPKSLSCAGFPIREYDKKIPSSLTAEQILIRSGNIGSVRIGQKVGEEKFKLFLSKLGILSQINFDIEEVGKPIKFNWGKCSLATASF
;
A
#
# COMPACT_ATOMS: atom_id res chain seq x y z
N MET A 1 -45.57 82.37 -1.04
CA MET A 1 -44.52 82.56 -2.07
C MET A 1 -43.19 82.53 -1.42
N ASN A 2 -42.50 81.53 -1.57
CA ASN A 2 -41.07 81.57 -1.53
C ASN A 2 -40.53 80.15 -1.57
N LYS A 3 -40.22 79.75 -2.60
CA LYS A 3 -38.90 79.88 -3.13
C LYS A 3 -37.84 79.36 -2.23
N ASN A 4 -38.00 78.19 -2.01
CA ASN A 4 -36.85 77.37 -1.76
C ASN A 4 -36.17 77.22 -3.06
N ILE A 5 -35.47 78.17 -3.49
CA ILE A 5 -34.43 78.02 -4.47
C ILE A 5 -33.37 77.29 -3.78
N SER A 6 -33.49 76.07 -3.97
CA SER A 6 -32.41 75.24 -3.79
C SER A 6 -31.33 75.70 -4.70
N ARG A 7 -30.40 76.33 -4.16
CA ARG A 7 -29.13 76.49 -4.85
C ARG A 7 -28.48 75.13 -4.91
N ILE A 8 -28.41 74.65 -6.07
CA ILE A 8 -27.53 73.51 -6.36
C ILE A 8 -26.14 74.11 -6.23
N TYR A 9 -25.46 73.85 -5.18
CA TYR A 9 -24.04 74.10 -5.11
C TYR A 9 -23.33 73.12 -6.00
N LEU A 10 -22.36 73.64 -6.69
CA LEU A 10 -21.46 72.79 -7.47
C LEU A 10 -20.92 71.68 -6.57
N GLU A 11 -20.94 70.49 -7.07
CA GLU A 11 -20.49 69.32 -6.39
C GLU A 11 -19.08 69.41 -5.79
N ASN A 12 -18.32 70.43 -6.23
CA ASN A 12 -16.93 70.67 -5.85
C ASN A 12 -16.74 71.44 -4.56
N GLN A 13 -17.80 71.96 -3.96
CA GLN A 13 -17.71 72.66 -2.71
C GLN A 13 -18.32 71.80 -1.62
N ASP A 14 -17.47 71.22 -0.88
CA ASP A 14 -17.70 70.51 0.37
C ASP A 14 -18.68 69.34 0.37
N ASN A 15 -19.08 68.86 -0.76
CA ASN A 15 -20.09 67.80 -0.87
C ASN A 15 -21.39 68.10 -0.07
N GLU A 16 -21.69 69.36 0.16
CA GLU A 16 -22.88 69.79 0.83
C GLU A 16 -23.95 70.25 -0.15
N PHE A 17 -24.91 69.39 -0.34
CA PHE A 17 -26.16 69.84 -0.95
C PHE A 17 -26.88 70.70 0.04
N ILE A 18 -27.03 71.97 -0.30
CA ILE A 18 -27.83 72.88 0.50
C ILE A 18 -29.32 72.63 0.32
N TYR A 19 -29.68 71.47 0.77
CA TYR A 19 -31.07 71.11 0.81
C TYR A 19 -31.38 70.41 2.10
N ASN A 20 -32.15 71.10 2.90
CA ASN A 20 -32.39 70.72 4.26
C ASN A 20 -32.89 69.33 4.53
N LYS A 21 -33.61 68.74 3.64
CA LYS A 21 -34.14 67.36 3.86
C LYS A 21 -33.27 66.24 3.34
N ASN A 22 -32.35 66.51 2.45
CA ASN A 22 -31.52 65.47 1.87
C ASN A 22 -30.11 65.43 2.45
N LYS A 23 -29.68 66.47 3.15
CA LYS A 23 -28.38 66.57 3.79
C LYS A 23 -28.11 65.43 4.76
N SER A 24 -29.13 65.05 5.56
CA SER A 24 -29.03 63.97 6.51
C SER A 24 -28.86 62.57 5.86
N LYS A 25 -29.51 62.35 4.71
CA LYS A 25 -29.41 61.09 4.01
C LYS A 25 -28.07 60.92 3.32
N LEU A 26 -27.50 61.93 2.74
CA LEU A 26 -26.16 61.92 2.13
C LEU A 26 -25.06 61.75 3.19
N ASN A 27 -25.17 62.49 4.31
CA ASN A 27 -24.21 62.30 5.42
C ASN A 27 -24.26 60.88 6.00
N ILE A 28 -25.46 60.31 6.12
CA ILE A 28 -25.59 58.91 6.55
C ILE A 28 -24.97 57.94 5.55
N SER A 29 -25.12 58.19 4.26
CA SER A 29 -24.50 57.37 3.20
C SER A 29 -22.98 57.48 3.20
N PHE A 30 -22.46 58.72 3.32
CA PHE A 30 -21.03 58.97 3.40
C PHE A 30 -20.38 58.33 4.63
N ASN A 31 -21.02 58.48 5.79
CA ASN A 31 -20.57 57.86 7.03
C ASN A 31 -20.55 56.30 6.93
N ARG A 32 -21.52 55.72 6.24
CA ARG A 32 -21.52 54.24 6.01
C ARG A 32 -20.39 53.81 5.11
N VAL A 33 -20.11 54.54 4.07
CA VAL A 33 -18.98 54.26 3.17
C VAL A 33 -17.65 54.46 3.90
N ALA A 34 -17.50 55.55 4.63
CA ALA A 34 -16.33 55.81 5.47
C ALA A 34 -16.12 54.71 6.52
N PHE A 35 -17.20 54.22 7.13
CA PHE A 35 -17.15 53.13 8.10
C PHE A 35 -16.67 51.80 7.46
N ILE A 36 -17.12 51.49 6.25
CA ILE A 36 -16.66 50.29 5.51
C ILE A 36 -15.17 50.41 5.17
N PHE A 37 -14.73 51.58 4.70
CA PHE A 37 -13.32 51.84 4.46
C PHE A 37 -12.46 51.74 5.72
N PHE A 38 -12.99 52.21 6.85
CA PHE A 38 -12.30 52.09 8.13
C PHE A 38 -12.16 50.65 8.59
N ILE A 39 -13.20 49.81 8.44
CA ILE A 39 -13.12 48.38 8.72
C ILE A 39 -12.07 47.70 7.79
N PHE A 40 -12.13 48.04 6.51
CA PHE A 40 -11.16 47.49 5.55
C PHE A 40 -9.73 47.90 5.90
N PHE A 41 -9.51 49.13 6.29
CA PHE A 41 -8.21 49.62 6.76
C PHE A 41 -7.69 48.85 7.98
N ILE A 42 -8.56 48.60 8.96
CA ILE A 42 -8.23 47.83 10.15
C ILE A 42 -7.82 46.39 9.75
N ILE A 43 -8.55 45.76 8.85
CA ILE A 43 -8.24 44.41 8.37
C ILE A 43 -6.87 44.39 7.70
N VAL A 44 -6.60 45.33 6.81
CA VAL A 44 -5.29 45.45 6.11
C VAL A 44 -4.18 45.71 7.13
N LEU A 45 -4.39 46.52 8.12
CA LEU A 45 -3.41 46.83 9.16
C LEU A 45 -3.10 45.62 10.02
N ILE A 46 -4.11 44.84 10.44
CA ILE A 46 -3.93 43.59 11.17
C ILE A 46 -3.15 42.61 10.33
N TYR A 47 -3.49 42.49 9.04
CA TYR A 47 -2.80 41.57 8.11
C TYR A 47 -1.35 41.99 7.90
N SER A 48 -1.08 43.31 7.76
CA SER A 48 0.28 43.84 7.62
C SER A 48 1.14 43.57 8.85
N ILE A 49 0.57 43.80 10.06
CA ILE A 49 1.26 43.46 11.31
C ILE A 49 1.53 41.98 11.41
N HIS A 50 0.57 41.13 11.00
CA HIS A 50 0.74 39.70 10.99
C HIS A 50 1.85 39.24 10.02
N LEU A 51 1.92 39.83 8.83
CA LEU A 51 2.99 39.58 7.85
C LEU A 51 4.38 39.99 8.36
N VAL A 52 4.48 41.16 8.99
CA VAL A 52 5.73 41.63 9.62
C VAL A 52 6.14 40.69 10.76
N HIS A 53 5.18 40.26 11.58
CA HIS A 53 5.44 39.30 12.64
C HIS A 53 5.91 37.95 12.12
N LEU A 54 5.31 37.45 11.02
CA LEU A 54 5.75 36.23 10.32
C LEU A 54 7.16 36.39 9.75
N GLY A 55 7.45 37.55 9.12
CA GLY A 55 8.76 37.84 8.53
C GLY A 55 9.86 38.08 9.56
N SER A 56 9.50 38.58 10.76
CA SER A 56 10.46 38.83 11.85
C SER A 56 10.75 37.59 12.72
N ARG A 57 9.99 36.50 12.54
CA ARG A 57 10.33 35.23 13.19
C ARG A 57 11.68 34.75 12.64
N LYS A 58 12.69 34.71 13.49
CA LYS A 58 13.95 34.04 13.16
C LYS A 58 13.61 32.63 12.72
N PRO A 59 14.09 32.17 11.57
CA PRO A 59 13.92 30.77 11.17
C PRO A 59 14.44 29.92 12.34
N ASN A 60 13.59 29.05 12.85
CA ASN A 60 13.98 28.15 13.93
C ASN A 60 15.12 27.30 13.37
N THR A 61 16.32 27.45 13.91
CA THR A 61 17.50 26.69 13.48
C THR A 61 17.29 25.18 13.61
N GLU A 62 16.35 24.74 14.46
CA GLU A 62 15.85 23.37 14.46
C GLU A 62 15.13 22.98 13.17
N ASN A 63 14.48 23.92 12.47
CA ASN A 63 13.85 23.65 11.18
C ASN A 63 14.85 23.69 10.01
N ILE A 64 15.97 24.39 10.14
CA ILE A 64 17.05 24.32 9.16
C ILE A 64 17.79 22.98 9.29
N ASN A 65 18.00 22.50 10.51
CA ASN A 65 18.47 21.13 10.71
C ASN A 65 17.44 20.08 10.24
N LYS A 66 16.13 20.34 10.36
CA LYS A 66 15.09 19.51 9.75
C LYS A 66 15.04 19.62 8.23
N SER A 67 15.39 20.74 7.61
CA SER A 67 15.46 20.86 6.14
C SER A 67 16.74 20.22 5.56
N ILE A 68 17.84 20.20 6.32
CA ILE A 68 19.02 19.40 6.00
C ILE A 68 18.72 17.90 6.25
N ILE A 69 17.95 17.58 7.27
CA ILE A 69 17.39 16.24 7.51
C ILE A 69 16.36 15.89 6.42
N SER A 70 15.60 16.84 5.86
CA SER A 70 14.66 16.57 4.77
C SER A 70 15.32 16.28 3.43
N SER A 71 16.55 16.73 3.18
CA SER A 71 17.32 16.26 2.03
C SER A 71 17.88 14.84 2.24
N ASN A 72 18.11 14.42 3.49
CA ASN A 72 18.33 13.01 3.84
C ASN A 72 17.04 12.18 3.87
N SER A 73 15.84 12.80 3.85
CA SER A 73 14.56 12.12 3.88
C SER A 73 14.21 11.38 2.57
N LEU A 74 14.98 11.58 1.54
CA LEU A 74 14.83 10.86 0.27
C LEU A 74 15.54 9.51 0.27
N TYR A 75 16.50 9.29 1.19
CA TYR A 75 17.18 8.01 1.32
C TYR A 75 16.28 7.02 2.06
N ARG A 76 16.22 5.81 1.54
CA ARG A 76 15.60 4.65 2.19
C ARG A 76 16.64 3.56 2.33
N ALA A 77 16.74 2.96 3.51
CA ALA A 77 17.68 1.88 3.78
C ALA A 77 17.49 0.73 2.78
N ASP A 78 18.58 0.13 2.37
CA ASP A 78 18.56 -1.07 1.56
C ASP A 78 17.92 -2.23 2.33
N ILE A 79 17.39 -3.22 1.61
CA ILE A 79 16.85 -4.44 2.20
C ILE A 79 17.63 -5.62 1.63
N VAL A 80 18.07 -6.51 2.50
CA VAL A 80 18.83 -7.70 2.14
C VAL A 80 18.16 -8.96 2.68
N ASP A 81 18.45 -10.10 2.05
CA ASP A 81 18.05 -11.41 2.56
C ASP A 81 18.95 -11.86 3.75
N ARG A 82 18.68 -13.03 4.31
CA ARG A 82 19.47 -13.60 5.41
C ARG A 82 20.97 -13.79 5.10
N ASN A 83 21.32 -13.87 3.81
CA ASN A 83 22.68 -14.07 3.32
C ASN A 83 23.33 -12.76 2.84
N ASN A 84 22.74 -11.60 3.13
CA ASN A 84 23.14 -10.27 2.67
C ASN A 84 23.07 -10.04 1.15
N ASN A 85 22.27 -10.81 0.41
CA ASN A 85 21.96 -10.49 -0.96
C ASN A 85 20.96 -9.34 -1.04
N TYR A 86 21.22 -8.36 -1.88
CA TYR A 86 20.33 -7.21 -2.02
C TYR A 86 19.00 -7.63 -2.66
N ILE A 87 17.90 -7.42 -1.93
CA ILE A 87 16.52 -7.54 -2.42
C ILE A 87 16.04 -6.20 -2.94
N VAL A 88 16.38 -5.12 -2.22
CA VAL A 88 16.03 -3.75 -2.59
C VAL A 88 17.22 -2.84 -2.34
N LYS A 89 17.49 -1.94 -3.28
CA LYS A 89 18.59 -0.99 -3.19
C LYS A 89 18.15 0.42 -3.54
N THR A 90 18.67 1.40 -2.80
CA THR A 90 18.56 2.81 -3.15
C THR A 90 19.82 3.23 -3.89
N VAL A 91 19.66 3.68 -5.13
CA VAL A 91 20.77 4.10 -5.99
C VAL A 91 20.55 5.53 -6.49
N SER A 92 21.62 6.26 -6.69
CA SER A 92 21.55 7.52 -7.44
C SER A 92 21.20 7.22 -8.90
N SER A 93 20.27 7.97 -9.45
CA SER A 93 19.89 7.93 -10.85
C SER A 93 19.70 9.34 -11.38
N ILE A 94 19.82 9.52 -12.69
CA ILE A 94 19.64 10.81 -13.32
C ILE A 94 18.38 10.77 -14.18
N ASP A 95 17.50 11.74 -13.94
CA ASP A 95 16.34 12.00 -14.78
C ASP A 95 16.67 13.15 -15.75
N ILE A 96 16.29 13.01 -17.01
CA ILE A 96 16.47 14.04 -18.04
C ILE A 96 15.14 14.72 -18.30
N GLY A 97 15.09 16.01 -18.01
CA GLY A 97 13.99 16.90 -18.33
C GLY A 97 14.32 17.82 -19.52
N ILE A 98 13.29 18.27 -20.22
CA ILE A 98 13.40 19.27 -21.28
C ILE A 98 12.58 20.49 -20.91
N SER A 99 13.27 21.65 -20.82
CA SER A 99 12.65 22.97 -20.67
C SER A 99 12.37 23.56 -22.04
N THR A 100 11.10 23.54 -22.46
CA THR A 100 10.71 23.95 -23.82
C THR A 100 11.01 25.43 -24.12
N LYS A 101 10.98 26.27 -23.06
CA LYS A 101 11.33 27.70 -23.17
C LYS A 101 12.79 27.94 -23.56
N LYS A 102 13.67 26.96 -23.32
CA LYS A 102 15.11 27.07 -23.61
C LYS A 102 15.51 26.38 -24.93
N VAL A 103 14.56 25.75 -25.64
CA VAL A 103 14.81 25.08 -26.91
C VAL A 103 14.99 26.13 -27.99
N ILE A 104 16.16 26.16 -28.61
CA ILE A 104 16.51 27.10 -29.70
C ILE A 104 16.10 26.50 -31.06
N ASP A 105 16.44 25.24 -31.29
CA ASP A 105 16.14 24.52 -32.53
C ASP A 105 15.50 23.17 -32.23
N THR A 106 14.18 23.11 -32.37
CA THR A 106 13.39 21.91 -32.11
C THR A 106 13.74 20.74 -33.02
N LYS A 107 14.05 21.01 -34.32
CA LYS A 107 14.37 19.94 -35.27
C LYS A 107 15.71 19.30 -34.95
N LYS A 108 16.73 20.13 -34.67
CA LYS A 108 18.06 19.67 -34.27
C LYS A 108 17.99 18.86 -32.96
N LEU A 109 17.25 19.34 -31.94
CA LEU A 109 17.06 18.64 -30.68
C LEU A 109 16.42 17.26 -30.91
N LEU A 110 15.33 17.19 -31.67
CA LEU A 110 14.64 15.94 -31.97
C LEU A 110 15.52 14.94 -32.74
N LEU A 111 16.30 15.40 -33.69
CA LEU A 111 17.24 14.54 -34.41
C LEU A 111 18.32 13.97 -33.51
N ASN A 112 18.92 14.78 -32.66
CA ASN A 112 19.93 14.35 -31.71
C ASN A 112 19.37 13.34 -30.68
N LEU A 113 18.19 13.62 -30.13
CA LEU A 113 17.54 12.72 -29.22
C LEU A 113 17.14 11.41 -29.90
N LYS A 114 16.69 11.43 -31.15
CA LYS A 114 16.33 10.23 -31.91
C LYS A 114 17.56 9.35 -32.20
N TYR A 115 18.72 9.96 -32.37
CA TYR A 115 19.96 9.21 -32.54
C TYR A 115 20.36 8.44 -31.28
N ILE A 116 20.15 9.04 -30.09
CA ILE A 116 20.49 8.41 -28.80
C ILE A 116 19.41 7.44 -28.37
N PHE A 117 18.13 7.76 -28.64
CA PHE A 117 16.95 6.96 -28.19
C PHE A 117 16.03 6.63 -29.38
N PRO A 118 16.41 5.73 -30.28
CA PRO A 118 15.66 5.49 -31.51
C PRO A 118 14.25 4.94 -31.30
N ASN A 119 14.00 4.26 -30.16
CA ASN A 119 12.76 3.55 -29.89
C ASN A 119 11.66 4.40 -29.23
N LYS A 120 11.84 5.73 -29.13
CA LYS A 120 10.81 6.60 -28.52
C LYS A 120 9.78 7.12 -29.53
N ASN A 121 8.60 7.44 -29.02
CA ASN A 121 7.54 8.07 -29.81
C ASN A 121 7.79 9.57 -29.99
N TYR A 122 8.43 9.95 -31.07
CA TYR A 122 8.81 11.34 -31.34
C TYR A 122 7.64 12.25 -31.72
N SER A 123 6.53 11.73 -32.20
CA SER A 123 5.31 12.51 -32.43
C SER A 123 4.69 13.00 -31.10
N GLU A 124 4.72 12.17 -30.09
CA GLU A 124 4.29 12.55 -28.75
C GLU A 124 5.23 13.58 -28.12
N ILE A 125 6.55 13.40 -28.27
CA ILE A 125 7.57 14.32 -27.76
C ILE A 125 7.42 15.69 -28.43
N GLU A 126 7.20 15.74 -29.72
CA GLU A 126 6.94 16.98 -30.45
C GLU A 126 5.68 17.70 -29.97
N SER A 127 4.62 16.95 -29.69
CA SER A 127 3.40 17.49 -29.08
C SER A 127 3.65 18.06 -27.68
N LYS A 128 4.48 17.38 -26.86
CA LYS A 128 4.88 17.88 -25.54
C LYS A 128 5.72 19.14 -25.63
N LEU A 129 6.63 19.23 -26.60
CA LEU A 129 7.43 20.43 -26.86
C LEU A 129 6.57 21.66 -27.19
N LYS A 130 5.43 21.46 -27.87
CA LYS A 130 4.49 22.55 -28.24
C LYS A 130 3.55 22.94 -27.08
N LYS A 131 3.19 22.00 -26.18
CA LYS A 131 2.10 22.17 -25.19
C LYS A 131 2.56 22.40 -23.76
N LYS A 132 3.79 22.05 -23.40
CA LYS A 132 4.28 22.09 -22.01
C LYS A 132 5.47 23.01 -21.87
N ASN A 133 5.64 23.62 -20.71
CA ASN A 133 6.82 24.42 -20.38
C ASN A 133 8.03 23.55 -19.99
N PHE A 134 7.76 22.38 -19.39
CA PHE A 134 8.75 21.40 -18.95
C PHE A 134 8.13 20.00 -18.97
N PHE A 135 8.93 18.98 -19.30
CA PHE A 135 8.55 17.59 -19.15
C PHE A 135 9.79 16.70 -19.00
N TYR A 136 9.65 15.58 -18.29
CA TYR A 136 10.68 14.56 -18.24
C TYR A 136 10.69 13.77 -19.55
N PHE A 137 11.86 13.77 -20.20
CA PHE A 137 12.12 13.05 -21.45
C PHE A 137 12.45 11.59 -21.18
N GLU A 138 13.36 11.34 -20.23
CA GLU A 138 13.80 10.02 -19.80
C GLU A 138 14.03 10.04 -18.30
N LYS A 139 13.60 8.98 -17.61
CA LYS A 139 13.87 8.78 -16.20
C LYS A 139 14.85 7.63 -16.03
N LYS A 140 15.68 7.69 -14.99
CA LYS A 140 16.66 6.63 -14.67
C LYS A 140 17.58 6.31 -15.84
N ILE A 141 18.13 7.34 -16.45
CA ILE A 141 19.02 7.19 -17.60
C ILE A 141 20.29 6.42 -17.24
N SER A 142 20.79 5.59 -18.15
CA SER A 142 22.09 4.94 -18.00
C SER A 142 23.23 5.96 -18.12
N GLU A 143 24.35 5.70 -17.45
CA GLU A 143 25.54 6.57 -17.48
C GLU A 143 26.02 6.84 -18.91
N GLU A 144 26.07 5.82 -19.75
CA GLU A 144 26.43 5.95 -21.16
C GLU A 144 25.52 6.92 -21.93
N ASN A 145 24.22 6.80 -21.76
CA ASN A 145 23.26 7.69 -22.43
C ASN A 145 23.27 9.10 -21.84
N TYR A 146 23.53 9.21 -20.52
CA TYR A 146 23.72 10.51 -19.87
C TYR A 146 24.90 11.27 -20.48
N GLU A 147 26.06 10.63 -20.63
CA GLU A 147 27.21 11.23 -21.28
C GLU A 147 26.91 11.68 -22.72
N LYS A 148 26.23 10.83 -23.50
CA LYS A 148 25.83 11.16 -24.88
C LYS A 148 24.95 12.41 -24.94
N ILE A 149 23.95 12.48 -24.03
CA ILE A 149 23.06 13.65 -23.95
C ILE A 149 23.83 14.91 -23.54
N MET A 150 24.67 14.82 -22.52
CA MET A 150 25.43 15.98 -22.03
C MET A 150 26.40 16.52 -23.07
N LYS A 151 26.98 15.65 -23.90
CA LYS A 151 27.84 16.04 -25.05
C LYS A 151 27.10 16.87 -26.12
N LEU A 152 25.75 16.84 -26.17
CA LEU A 152 24.97 17.70 -27.07
C LEU A 152 25.08 19.17 -26.71
N GLY A 153 25.39 19.53 -25.49
CA GLY A 153 25.51 20.90 -24.99
C GLY A 153 24.23 21.73 -25.13
N ASP A 154 23.06 21.11 -25.25
CA ASP A 154 21.79 21.81 -25.43
C ASP A 154 21.26 22.32 -24.08
N LYS A 155 21.13 23.65 -23.96
CA LYS A 155 20.70 24.32 -22.73
C LYS A 155 19.26 24.02 -22.32
N SER A 156 18.45 23.45 -23.20
CA SER A 156 17.09 23.04 -22.92
C SER A 156 17.02 21.73 -22.10
N ILE A 157 18.10 20.95 -22.16
CA ILE A 157 18.20 19.67 -21.44
C ILE A 157 18.68 19.95 -20.02
N GLN A 158 17.93 19.42 -19.05
CA GLN A 158 18.22 19.53 -17.63
C GLN A 158 18.35 18.12 -17.05
N ALA A 159 19.48 17.87 -16.42
CA ALA A 159 19.72 16.63 -15.68
C ALA A 159 19.41 16.88 -14.20
N GLU A 160 18.62 16.02 -13.62
CA GLU A 160 18.26 16.04 -12.19
C GLU A 160 18.70 14.72 -11.55
N GLU A 161 19.61 14.81 -10.59
CA GLU A 161 20.02 13.65 -9.83
C GLU A 161 18.95 13.33 -8.79
N LYS A 162 18.54 12.05 -8.75
CA LYS A 162 17.53 11.54 -7.84
C LYS A 162 17.94 10.22 -7.21
N LEU A 163 17.57 10.02 -5.95
CA LEU A 163 17.61 8.70 -5.34
C LEU A 163 16.43 7.87 -5.85
N THR A 164 16.75 6.71 -6.36
CA THR A 164 15.79 5.80 -6.96
C THR A 164 15.81 4.45 -6.27
N ARG A 165 14.65 3.94 -5.95
CA ARG A 165 14.46 2.60 -5.41
C ARG A 165 14.49 1.58 -6.54
N VAL A 166 15.34 0.57 -6.42
CA VAL A 166 15.51 -0.49 -7.41
C VAL A 166 15.30 -1.84 -6.74
N TYR A 167 14.57 -2.70 -7.43
CA TYR A 167 14.27 -4.06 -7.02
C TYR A 167 14.98 -5.04 -7.99
N PRO A 168 16.24 -5.44 -7.69
CA PRO A 168 17.07 -6.21 -8.63
C PRO A 168 16.44 -7.53 -9.03
N GLU A 169 15.77 -8.19 -8.09
CA GLU A 169 15.14 -9.48 -8.25
C GLU A 169 13.72 -9.40 -8.87
N LYS A 170 13.30 -8.21 -9.30
CA LYS A 170 12.01 -7.98 -9.96
C LYS A 170 10.85 -8.60 -9.17
N ASN A 171 10.19 -9.59 -9.78
CA ASN A 171 8.97 -10.24 -9.24
C ASN A 171 9.23 -11.09 -7.98
N LEU A 172 10.47 -11.57 -7.77
CA LEU A 172 10.77 -12.63 -6.82
C LEU A 172 10.28 -12.34 -5.38
N PHE A 173 10.38 -11.09 -4.95
CA PHE A 173 10.02 -10.66 -3.59
C PHE A 173 8.85 -9.67 -3.58
N SER A 174 8.10 -9.54 -4.68
CA SER A 174 7.11 -8.48 -4.85
C SER A 174 6.09 -8.38 -3.72
N HIS A 175 5.54 -9.51 -3.26
CA HIS A 175 4.54 -9.54 -2.21
C HIS A 175 5.10 -9.41 -0.78
N ILE A 176 6.40 -9.64 -0.61
CA ILE A 176 7.09 -9.38 0.66
C ILE A 176 7.41 -7.90 0.76
N ILE A 177 8.07 -7.38 -0.28
CA ILE A 177 8.60 -6.02 -0.28
C ILE A 177 7.53 -4.99 -0.56
N GLY A 178 6.64 -5.26 -1.53
CA GLY A 178 5.63 -4.30 -1.96
C GLY A 178 6.21 -3.21 -2.86
N GLN A 179 5.70 -2.00 -2.72
CA GLN A 179 6.01 -0.86 -3.59
C GLN A 179 6.06 0.47 -2.83
N ILE A 180 6.71 1.44 -3.46
CA ILE A 180 6.68 2.87 -3.09
C ILE A 180 5.90 3.68 -4.12
N ASP A 181 5.39 4.85 -3.73
CA ASP A 181 4.80 5.84 -4.63
C ASP A 181 5.86 6.76 -5.26
N ASP A 182 5.41 7.78 -6.01
CA ASP A 182 6.28 8.78 -6.67
C ASP A 182 7.02 9.67 -5.68
N ASP A 183 6.47 9.84 -4.48
CA ASP A 183 7.01 10.66 -3.40
C ASP A 183 7.86 9.83 -2.44
N ASN A 184 8.22 8.59 -2.83
CA ASN A 184 9.03 7.67 -2.06
C ASN A 184 8.37 7.19 -0.75
N ASN A 185 7.02 7.19 -0.65
CA ASN A 185 6.30 6.59 0.47
C ASN A 185 5.99 5.12 0.19
N GLY A 186 6.13 4.29 1.20
CA GLY A 186 5.73 2.89 1.10
C GLY A 186 4.20 2.74 0.99
N ILE A 187 3.72 2.04 -0.03
CA ILE A 187 2.28 1.86 -0.30
C ILE A 187 1.79 0.43 -0.10
N SER A 188 2.69 -0.53 -0.07
CA SER A 188 2.39 -1.94 0.21
C SER A 188 3.60 -2.70 0.76
N GLY A 189 3.38 -3.90 1.31
CA GLY A 189 4.41 -4.79 1.81
C GLY A 189 5.30 -4.18 2.90
N LEU A 190 6.53 -4.65 2.99
CA LEU A 190 7.52 -4.14 3.95
C LEU A 190 7.94 -2.68 3.67
N GLU A 191 7.87 -2.23 2.42
CA GLU A 191 8.09 -0.81 2.10
C GLU A 191 7.10 0.08 2.86
N LYS A 192 5.85 -0.36 3.04
CA LYS A 192 4.82 0.35 3.79
C LYS A 192 4.96 0.14 5.30
N SER A 193 4.99 -1.09 5.74
CA SER A 193 4.99 -1.40 7.18
C SER A 193 6.23 -0.90 7.90
N LEU A 194 7.38 -0.86 7.22
CA LEU A 194 8.65 -0.35 7.73
C LEU A 194 8.99 1.06 7.21
N ASP A 195 8.04 1.83 6.66
CA ASP A 195 8.31 3.12 6.00
C ASP A 195 9.13 4.06 6.87
N ASN A 196 8.73 4.27 8.11
CA ASN A 196 9.44 5.13 9.06
C ASN A 196 10.85 4.59 9.40
N GLN A 197 10.98 3.28 9.54
CA GLN A 197 12.27 2.66 9.87
C GLN A 197 13.23 2.77 8.68
N LEU A 198 12.76 2.46 7.46
CA LEU A 198 13.54 2.55 6.23
C LEU A 198 14.06 3.96 5.95
N ARG A 199 13.33 5.00 6.36
CA ARG A 199 13.75 6.41 6.19
C ARG A 199 14.76 6.88 7.24
N ASN A 200 14.80 6.26 8.41
CA ASN A 200 15.59 6.73 9.56
C ASN A 200 16.87 5.94 9.79
N ILE A 201 17.02 4.77 9.15
CA ILE A 201 18.17 3.90 9.30
C ILE A 201 19.05 3.99 8.05
N GLN A 202 20.37 4.06 8.23
CA GLN A 202 21.33 4.05 7.13
C GLN A 202 21.87 2.64 6.81
N LYS A 203 21.77 1.71 7.76
CA LYS A 203 22.21 0.33 7.57
C LYS A 203 21.12 -0.48 6.85
N PRO A 204 21.49 -1.45 6.03
CA PRO A 204 20.52 -2.35 5.42
C PRO A 204 19.69 -3.08 6.48
N ILE A 205 18.39 -3.26 6.18
CA ILE A 205 17.51 -4.11 6.98
C ILE A 205 17.63 -5.54 6.45
N GLN A 206 18.03 -6.45 7.34
CA GLN A 206 18.15 -7.86 7.01
C GLN A 206 16.85 -8.60 7.31
N LEU A 207 16.34 -9.32 6.31
CA LEU A 207 15.17 -10.18 6.43
C LEU A 207 15.59 -11.63 6.69
N THR A 208 14.65 -12.42 7.18
CA THR A 208 14.84 -13.87 7.43
C THR A 208 14.73 -14.71 6.14
N VAL A 209 14.19 -14.15 5.06
CA VAL A 209 13.99 -14.85 3.80
C VAL A 209 15.32 -15.21 3.13
N ASP A 210 15.34 -16.36 2.43
CA ASP A 210 16.47 -16.82 1.64
C ASP A 210 16.14 -16.71 0.15
N LYS A 211 16.98 -16.01 -0.60
CA LYS A 211 16.79 -15.77 -2.04
C LYS A 211 16.70 -17.06 -2.84
N ASN A 212 17.55 -18.02 -2.55
CA ASN A 212 17.59 -19.27 -3.33
C ASN A 212 16.35 -20.13 -3.05
N ILE A 213 15.95 -20.23 -1.79
CA ILE A 213 14.72 -20.94 -1.39
C ILE A 213 13.49 -20.24 -1.99
N GLN A 214 13.42 -18.92 -1.92
CA GLN A 214 12.35 -18.14 -2.53
C GLN A 214 12.22 -18.40 -4.02
N PHE A 215 13.36 -18.43 -4.73
CA PHE A 215 13.40 -18.73 -6.16
C PHE A 215 12.89 -20.14 -6.46
N LEU A 216 13.38 -21.16 -5.76
CA LEU A 216 12.98 -22.56 -5.98
C LEU A 216 11.48 -22.76 -5.74
N ILE A 217 10.94 -22.23 -4.64
CA ILE A 217 9.52 -22.36 -4.33
C ILE A 217 8.67 -21.62 -5.37
N ARG A 218 9.11 -20.43 -5.81
CA ARG A 218 8.41 -19.69 -6.84
C ARG A 218 8.38 -20.43 -8.17
N ASP A 219 9.51 -20.99 -8.59
CA ASP A 219 9.63 -21.74 -9.84
C ASP A 219 8.72 -22.98 -9.85
N GLU A 220 8.71 -23.73 -8.75
CA GLU A 220 7.81 -24.88 -8.61
C GLU A 220 6.33 -24.46 -8.64
N LEU A 221 5.95 -23.40 -7.94
CA LEU A 221 4.57 -22.92 -7.96
C LEU A 221 4.13 -22.47 -9.37
N ILE A 222 5.01 -21.87 -10.16
CA ILE A 222 4.72 -21.52 -11.55
C ILE A 222 4.42 -22.78 -12.36
N ARG A 223 5.25 -23.81 -12.26
CA ARG A 223 5.04 -25.10 -12.94
C ARG A 223 3.72 -25.76 -12.53
N PHE A 224 3.41 -25.75 -11.21
CA PHE A 224 2.12 -26.25 -10.72
C PHE A 224 0.93 -25.46 -11.26
N ASN A 225 1.03 -24.14 -11.31
CA ASN A 225 -0.03 -23.30 -11.87
C ASN A 225 -0.30 -23.63 -13.36
N GLU A 226 0.74 -23.91 -14.13
CA GLU A 226 0.60 -24.33 -15.53
C GLU A 226 -0.05 -25.72 -15.65
N ILE A 227 0.41 -26.69 -14.87
CA ILE A 227 -0.12 -28.07 -14.90
C ILE A 227 -1.59 -28.11 -14.51
N PHE A 228 -1.97 -27.40 -13.45
CA PHE A 228 -3.32 -27.42 -12.88
C PHE A 228 -4.20 -26.28 -13.35
N SER A 229 -3.70 -25.39 -14.21
CA SER A 229 -4.42 -24.21 -14.71
C SER A 229 -5.05 -23.37 -13.56
N THR A 230 -4.29 -23.16 -12.49
CA THR A 230 -4.78 -22.47 -11.29
C THR A 230 -4.91 -20.97 -11.50
N LYS A 231 -5.87 -20.33 -10.83
CA LYS A 231 -6.03 -18.87 -10.84
C LYS A 231 -4.99 -18.15 -9.98
N GLY A 232 -4.31 -18.86 -9.10
CA GLY A 232 -3.26 -18.37 -8.23
C GLY A 232 -2.88 -19.41 -7.20
N SER A 233 -1.72 -19.22 -6.60
CA SER A 233 -1.16 -20.10 -5.59
C SER A 233 -0.35 -19.32 -4.58
N ALA A 234 -0.10 -19.91 -3.42
CA ALA A 234 0.78 -19.34 -2.42
C ALA A 234 1.50 -20.45 -1.65
N ALA A 235 2.70 -20.17 -1.19
CA ALA A 235 3.45 -21.03 -0.30
C ALA A 235 4.23 -20.20 0.73
N ILE A 236 4.35 -20.75 1.94
CA ILE A 236 5.17 -20.22 3.01
C ILE A 236 6.07 -21.35 3.49
N LEU A 237 7.37 -21.07 3.61
CA LEU A 237 8.30 -21.93 4.33
C LEU A 237 8.76 -21.22 5.59
N MET A 238 8.57 -21.86 6.72
CA MET A 238 8.87 -21.30 8.04
C MET A 238 9.71 -22.29 8.86
N ASP A 239 10.69 -21.78 9.58
CA ASP A 239 11.39 -22.55 10.61
C ASP A 239 10.48 -22.67 11.85
N VAL A 240 10.11 -23.90 12.17
CA VAL A 240 9.17 -24.17 13.28
C VAL A 240 9.75 -23.92 14.68
N ASN A 241 11.08 -23.81 14.79
CA ASN A 241 11.75 -23.61 16.08
C ASN A 241 11.76 -22.15 16.52
N ASN A 242 11.83 -21.22 15.57
CA ASN A 242 11.97 -19.79 15.85
C ASN A 242 10.92 -18.91 15.16
N GLY A 243 10.15 -19.47 14.22
CA GLY A 243 9.11 -18.74 13.46
C GLY A 243 9.64 -17.89 12.30
N GLU A 244 10.92 -17.99 11.96
CA GLU A 244 11.49 -17.27 10.81
C GLU A 244 10.86 -17.71 9.50
N ILE A 245 10.39 -16.74 8.72
CA ILE A 245 9.91 -16.99 7.36
C ILE A 245 11.10 -17.05 6.41
N LEU A 246 11.38 -18.23 5.90
CA LEU A 246 12.46 -18.47 4.94
C LEU A 246 12.04 -18.18 3.51
N SER A 247 10.77 -18.32 3.20
CA SER A 247 10.16 -18.00 1.91
C SER A 247 8.68 -17.70 2.06
N LEU A 248 8.19 -16.71 1.31
CA LEU A 248 6.78 -16.40 1.15
C LEU A 248 6.52 -16.03 -0.30
N VAL A 249 5.84 -16.91 -1.02
CA VAL A 249 5.49 -16.72 -2.43
C VAL A 249 3.99 -16.61 -2.59
N SER A 250 3.56 -15.67 -3.40
CA SER A 250 2.17 -15.51 -3.84
C SER A 250 2.15 -15.28 -5.36
N LEU A 251 1.32 -16.03 -6.08
CA LEU A 251 1.17 -15.94 -7.54
C LEU A 251 -0.30 -15.67 -7.91
N PRO A 252 -0.56 -14.90 -8.99
CA PRO A 252 0.40 -14.20 -9.83
C PRO A 252 1.08 -13.06 -9.08
N ASP A 253 2.32 -12.77 -9.44
CA ASP A 253 3.14 -11.72 -8.89
C ASP A 253 3.27 -10.50 -9.84
N PHE A 254 4.03 -9.50 -9.46
CA PHE A 254 4.24 -8.28 -10.23
C PHE A 254 5.69 -7.78 -10.11
N ASP A 255 6.12 -6.92 -11.03
CA ASP A 255 7.42 -6.28 -10.97
C ASP A 255 7.32 -4.92 -10.26
N PRO A 256 7.89 -4.74 -9.04
CA PRO A 256 7.83 -3.47 -8.32
C PRO A 256 8.53 -2.31 -9.03
N ASN A 257 9.42 -2.58 -9.99
CA ASN A 257 10.02 -1.54 -10.81
C ASN A 257 9.03 -0.93 -11.83
N LYS A 258 7.92 -1.63 -12.11
CA LYS A 258 6.86 -1.19 -13.02
C LYS A 258 5.66 -0.74 -12.20
N ARG A 259 5.29 0.52 -12.32
CA ARG A 259 4.14 1.05 -11.59
C ARG A 259 2.85 0.54 -12.21
N SER A 260 2.11 -0.25 -11.44
CA SER A 260 0.80 -0.74 -11.78
C SER A 260 -0.22 -0.24 -10.74
N LYS A 261 -1.49 -0.15 -11.12
CA LYS A 261 -2.56 0.26 -10.19
C LYS A 261 -2.74 -0.78 -9.10
N ILE A 262 -2.86 -0.35 -7.86
CA ILE A 262 -3.02 -1.22 -6.67
C ILE A 262 -4.31 -2.08 -6.72
N SER A 263 -5.26 -1.71 -7.57
CA SER A 263 -6.51 -2.47 -7.78
C SER A 263 -6.36 -3.76 -8.58
N ASP A 264 -5.20 -4.06 -9.13
CA ASP A 264 -4.95 -5.29 -9.87
C ASP A 264 -4.88 -6.49 -8.91
N LEU A 265 -5.55 -7.57 -9.27
CA LEU A 265 -5.56 -8.83 -8.51
C LEU A 265 -4.17 -9.45 -8.31
N ASN A 266 -3.20 -9.07 -9.15
CA ASN A 266 -1.81 -9.50 -9.01
C ASN A 266 -1.13 -8.91 -7.75
N PHE A 267 -1.66 -7.82 -7.19
CA PHE A 267 -1.12 -7.22 -5.97
C PHE A 267 -1.60 -7.88 -4.68
N ILE A 268 -2.55 -8.81 -4.77
CA ILE A 268 -3.05 -9.51 -3.58
C ILE A 268 -2.02 -10.52 -3.11
N ASN A 269 -1.47 -10.31 -1.92
CA ASN A 269 -0.67 -11.33 -1.26
C ASN A 269 -1.58 -12.46 -0.77
N ARG A 270 -1.67 -13.53 -1.53
CA ARG A 270 -2.53 -14.68 -1.23
C ARG A 270 -2.06 -15.46 -0.01
N ALA A 271 -0.79 -15.38 0.31
CA ALA A 271 -0.23 -16.06 1.47
C ALA A 271 -0.67 -15.43 2.80
N THR A 272 -0.84 -14.10 2.83
CA THR A 272 -1.16 -13.35 4.06
C THR A 272 -2.59 -12.81 4.09
N LYS A 273 -3.11 -12.35 2.95
CA LYS A 273 -4.45 -11.74 2.85
C LYS A 273 -5.52 -12.71 2.37
N GLY A 274 -5.13 -13.80 1.74
CA GLY A 274 -6.06 -14.82 1.25
C GLY A 274 -6.82 -15.47 2.39
N VAL A 275 -8.11 -15.76 2.16
CA VAL A 275 -8.96 -16.51 3.08
C VAL A 275 -9.38 -17.78 2.34
N TYR A 276 -9.09 -18.93 2.95
CA TYR A 276 -9.28 -20.23 2.32
C TYR A 276 -10.08 -21.16 3.20
N GLU A 277 -10.82 -22.08 2.57
CA GLU A 277 -11.37 -23.25 3.23
C GLU A 277 -10.30 -24.35 3.28
N PHE A 278 -9.81 -24.65 4.47
CA PHE A 278 -8.73 -25.64 4.64
C PHE A 278 -9.18 -27.08 4.37
N GLY A 279 -10.49 -27.30 4.39
CA GLY A 279 -11.06 -28.63 4.19
C GLY A 279 -10.49 -29.66 5.17
N SER A 280 -10.22 -30.86 4.69
CA SER A 280 -9.76 -31.98 5.52
C SER A 280 -8.42 -31.77 6.25
N VAL A 281 -7.62 -30.78 5.87
CA VAL A 281 -6.42 -30.40 6.66
C VAL A 281 -6.83 -29.93 8.05
N PHE A 282 -8.01 -29.34 8.20
CA PHE A 282 -8.50 -28.84 9.49
C PHE A 282 -8.80 -29.96 10.51
N LYS A 283 -9.02 -31.20 10.05
CA LYS A 283 -9.21 -32.37 10.93
C LYS A 283 -8.03 -32.65 11.87
N THR A 284 -6.82 -32.23 11.47
CA THR A 284 -5.65 -32.29 12.34
C THR A 284 -5.84 -31.49 13.62
N PHE A 285 -6.45 -30.31 13.54
CA PHE A 285 -6.76 -29.48 14.72
C PHE A 285 -7.84 -30.12 15.59
N THR A 286 -8.83 -30.76 14.97
CA THR A 286 -9.89 -31.47 15.71
C THR A 286 -9.33 -32.63 16.53
N LEU A 287 -8.48 -33.45 15.92
CA LEU A 287 -7.81 -34.54 16.60
C LEU A 287 -6.83 -34.01 17.65
N ALA A 288 -6.04 -32.99 17.33
CA ALA A 288 -5.09 -32.38 18.25
C ALA A 288 -5.80 -31.81 19.49
N ALA A 289 -6.95 -31.13 19.32
CA ALA A 289 -7.75 -30.63 20.43
C ALA A 289 -8.21 -31.76 21.36
N ALA A 290 -8.68 -32.87 20.78
CA ALA A 290 -9.19 -34.02 21.57
C ALA A 290 -8.06 -34.74 22.35
N LEU A 291 -6.89 -34.86 21.75
CA LEU A 291 -5.69 -35.44 22.38
C LEU A 291 -5.14 -34.49 23.47
N HIS A 292 -5.04 -33.19 23.17
CA HIS A 292 -4.58 -32.17 24.14
C HIS A 292 -5.45 -32.15 25.41
N GLU A 293 -6.74 -32.22 25.23
CA GLU A 293 -7.71 -32.25 26.36
C GLU A 293 -7.81 -33.62 27.01
N LYS A 294 -7.06 -34.61 26.57
CA LYS A 294 -7.05 -35.98 27.06
C LYS A 294 -8.44 -36.62 27.04
N ILE A 295 -9.29 -36.27 26.09
CA ILE A 295 -10.65 -36.81 25.91
C ILE A 295 -10.62 -38.14 25.18
N ILE A 296 -9.61 -38.33 24.33
CA ILE A 296 -9.36 -39.54 23.58
C ILE A 296 -7.85 -39.83 23.52
N GLU A 297 -7.54 -41.07 23.20
CA GLU A 297 -6.21 -41.53 22.79
C GLU A 297 -6.24 -41.90 21.30
N SER A 298 -5.09 -42.17 20.69
CA SER A 298 -4.98 -42.48 19.25
C SER A 298 -5.75 -43.74 18.85
N ASP A 299 -5.81 -44.72 19.75
CA ASP A 299 -6.48 -46.03 19.61
C ASP A 299 -7.95 -46.05 20.08
N THR A 300 -8.46 -44.90 20.60
CA THR A 300 -9.86 -44.79 21.03
C THR A 300 -10.80 -45.14 19.88
N GLU A 301 -11.62 -46.19 20.07
CA GLU A 301 -12.59 -46.65 19.08
C GLU A 301 -13.85 -45.80 19.01
N PHE A 302 -14.26 -45.50 17.80
CA PHE A 302 -15.56 -44.92 17.45
C PHE A 302 -16.39 -45.95 16.69
N LYS A 303 -17.41 -46.52 17.35
CA LYS A 303 -18.28 -47.55 16.80
C LYS A 303 -19.57 -46.95 16.24
N ASN A 304 -20.20 -47.66 15.32
CA ASN A 304 -21.50 -47.34 14.74
C ASN A 304 -21.54 -45.93 14.11
N LEU A 305 -20.47 -45.56 13.41
CA LEU A 305 -20.44 -44.32 12.65
C LEU A 305 -21.46 -44.40 11.51
N PRO A 306 -22.47 -43.49 11.46
CA PRO A 306 -23.50 -43.53 10.44
C PRO A 306 -22.92 -43.12 9.08
N LYS A 307 -23.61 -43.44 7.98
CA LYS A 307 -23.22 -43.00 6.65
C LYS A 307 -23.49 -41.52 6.39
N SER A 308 -24.33 -40.90 7.21
CA SER A 308 -24.67 -39.47 7.11
C SER A 308 -25.09 -38.91 8.44
N LEU A 309 -24.72 -37.67 8.74
CA LEU A 309 -25.20 -36.87 9.86
C LEU A 309 -25.98 -35.69 9.33
N SER A 310 -27.18 -35.43 9.84
CA SER A 310 -27.92 -34.21 9.47
C SER A 310 -27.51 -33.07 10.41
N CYS A 311 -27.23 -31.91 9.79
CA CYS A 311 -26.90 -30.68 10.51
C CYS A 311 -27.65 -29.51 9.88
N ALA A 312 -28.63 -28.95 10.59
CA ALA A 312 -29.49 -27.86 10.10
C ALA A 312 -30.11 -28.11 8.70
N GLY A 313 -30.53 -29.36 8.42
CA GLY A 313 -31.09 -29.73 7.14
C GLY A 313 -30.06 -30.14 6.07
N PHE A 314 -28.77 -29.95 6.30
CA PHE A 314 -27.71 -30.35 5.39
C PHE A 314 -27.04 -31.65 5.86
N PRO A 315 -26.90 -32.65 4.98
CA PRO A 315 -26.25 -33.90 5.33
C PRO A 315 -24.73 -33.79 5.25
N ILE A 316 -24.03 -34.10 6.34
CA ILE A 316 -22.59 -34.37 6.35
C ILE A 316 -22.41 -35.84 5.99
N ARG A 317 -21.58 -36.13 4.95
CA ARG A 317 -21.36 -37.47 4.44
C ARG A 317 -19.87 -37.74 4.31
N GLU A 318 -19.50 -39.03 4.30
CA GLU A 318 -18.16 -39.44 3.95
C GLU A 318 -17.90 -39.19 2.46
N TYR A 319 -16.69 -38.76 2.11
CA TYR A 319 -16.24 -38.67 0.72
C TYR A 319 -16.05 -40.08 0.15
N ASP A 320 -15.36 -40.96 0.87
CA ASP A 320 -15.18 -42.35 0.50
C ASP A 320 -16.27 -43.23 1.13
N LYS A 321 -17.11 -43.81 0.27
CA LYS A 321 -18.20 -44.73 0.70
C LYS A 321 -17.72 -46.03 1.36
N LYS A 322 -16.42 -46.36 1.20
CA LYS A 322 -15.80 -47.58 1.76
C LYS A 322 -15.30 -47.40 3.20
N ILE A 323 -15.41 -46.19 3.77
CA ILE A 323 -15.05 -45.95 5.17
C ILE A 323 -15.89 -46.86 6.09
N PRO A 324 -15.25 -47.69 6.96
CA PRO A 324 -15.94 -48.53 7.89
C PRO A 324 -16.76 -47.75 8.91
N SER A 325 -17.76 -48.42 9.49
CA SER A 325 -18.58 -47.84 10.59
C SER A 325 -17.89 -47.86 11.95
N SER A 326 -16.75 -48.52 12.08
CA SER A 326 -15.94 -48.54 13.30
C SER A 326 -14.48 -48.25 12.94
N LEU A 327 -13.92 -47.25 13.59
CA LEU A 327 -12.56 -46.74 13.33
C LEU A 327 -11.97 -46.24 14.66
N THR A 328 -10.67 -46.39 14.83
CA THR A 328 -9.92 -45.65 15.86
C THR A 328 -9.76 -44.17 15.50
N ALA A 329 -9.43 -43.32 16.46
CA ALA A 329 -9.18 -41.89 16.23
C ALA A 329 -8.06 -41.71 15.20
N GLU A 330 -6.99 -42.49 15.27
CA GLU A 330 -5.91 -42.47 14.26
C GLU A 330 -6.43 -42.85 12.87
N GLN A 331 -7.21 -43.94 12.78
CA GLN A 331 -7.78 -44.37 11.49
C GLN A 331 -8.75 -43.36 10.90
N ILE A 332 -9.49 -42.60 11.72
CA ILE A 332 -10.35 -41.51 11.28
C ILE A 332 -9.52 -40.43 10.57
N LEU A 333 -8.34 -40.03 11.11
CA LEU A 333 -7.48 -39.05 10.50
C LEU A 333 -6.84 -39.62 9.22
N ILE A 334 -6.25 -40.82 9.25
CA ILE A 334 -5.59 -41.45 8.10
C ILE A 334 -6.55 -41.59 6.92
N ARG A 335 -7.81 -41.97 7.17
CA ARG A 335 -8.83 -42.14 6.13
C ARG A 335 -9.59 -40.84 5.82
N SER A 336 -9.24 -39.76 6.49
CA SER A 336 -9.92 -38.47 6.34
C SER A 336 -11.45 -38.58 6.55
N GLY A 337 -11.89 -39.35 7.57
CA GLY A 337 -13.30 -39.61 7.85
C GLY A 337 -14.00 -38.34 8.34
N ASN A 338 -15.03 -37.89 7.62
CA ASN A 338 -15.81 -36.73 8.01
C ASN A 338 -16.65 -36.96 9.24
N ILE A 339 -17.40 -38.07 9.24
CA ILE A 339 -18.30 -38.43 10.35
C ILE A 339 -17.51 -38.68 11.63
N GLY A 340 -16.38 -39.42 11.52
CA GLY A 340 -15.50 -39.67 12.65
C GLY A 340 -14.95 -38.37 13.24
N SER A 341 -14.49 -37.44 12.40
CA SER A 341 -14.01 -36.15 12.86
C SER A 341 -15.08 -35.32 13.55
N VAL A 342 -16.31 -35.30 13.03
CA VAL A 342 -17.44 -34.66 13.71
C VAL A 342 -17.68 -35.29 15.10
N ARG A 343 -17.59 -36.62 15.23
CA ARG A 343 -17.75 -37.31 16.52
C ARG A 343 -16.64 -36.96 17.52
N ILE A 344 -15.41 -36.82 17.02
CA ILE A 344 -14.28 -36.34 17.83
C ILE A 344 -14.56 -34.92 18.32
N GLY A 345 -14.91 -33.99 17.41
CA GLY A 345 -15.21 -32.60 17.77
C GLY A 345 -16.41 -32.49 18.75
N GLN A 346 -17.45 -33.33 18.59
CA GLN A 346 -18.57 -33.38 19.50
C GLN A 346 -18.15 -33.85 20.91
N LYS A 347 -17.19 -34.78 21.02
CA LYS A 347 -16.63 -35.18 22.31
C LYS A 347 -15.82 -34.07 22.98
N VAL A 348 -15.07 -33.30 22.21
CA VAL A 348 -14.34 -32.11 22.70
C VAL A 348 -15.30 -31.05 23.22
N GLY A 349 -16.39 -30.83 22.50
CA GLY A 349 -17.35 -29.79 22.80
C GLY A 349 -16.94 -28.41 22.32
N GLU A 350 -17.92 -27.53 22.17
CA GLU A 350 -17.73 -26.21 21.55
C GLU A 350 -16.72 -25.34 22.30
N GLU A 351 -16.86 -25.21 23.61
CA GLU A 351 -16.05 -24.31 24.44
C GLU A 351 -14.57 -24.70 24.42
N LYS A 352 -14.26 -25.98 24.62
CA LYS A 352 -12.86 -26.47 24.60
C LYS A 352 -12.25 -26.37 23.23
N PHE A 353 -13.01 -26.70 22.18
CA PHE A 353 -12.53 -26.61 20.81
C PHE A 353 -12.22 -25.17 20.40
N LYS A 354 -13.14 -24.26 20.72
CA LYS A 354 -12.95 -22.82 20.50
C LYS A 354 -11.75 -22.27 21.27
N LEU A 355 -11.58 -22.65 22.54
CA LEU A 355 -10.43 -22.24 23.34
C LEU A 355 -9.12 -22.75 22.75
N PHE A 356 -9.07 -23.99 22.29
CA PHE A 356 -7.91 -24.60 21.65
C PHE A 356 -7.53 -23.86 20.37
N LEU A 357 -8.50 -23.60 19.47
CA LEU A 357 -8.26 -22.84 18.25
C LEU A 357 -7.81 -21.39 18.52
N SER A 358 -8.38 -20.78 19.57
CA SER A 358 -8.00 -19.42 20.00
C SER A 358 -6.55 -19.38 20.50
N LYS A 359 -6.12 -20.37 21.30
CA LYS A 359 -4.72 -20.47 21.76
C LYS A 359 -3.73 -20.64 20.61
N LEU A 360 -4.13 -21.30 19.53
CA LEU A 360 -3.33 -21.42 18.31
C LEU A 360 -3.37 -20.18 17.42
N GLY A 361 -4.15 -19.15 17.76
CA GLY A 361 -4.27 -17.92 16.98
C GLY A 361 -5.17 -18.04 15.74
N ILE A 362 -5.81 -19.20 15.49
CA ILE A 362 -6.62 -19.47 14.28
C ILE A 362 -7.85 -18.56 14.21
N LEU A 363 -8.41 -18.16 15.35
CA LEU A 363 -9.62 -17.33 15.42
C LEU A 363 -9.35 -15.83 15.44
N SER A 364 -8.11 -15.40 15.37
CA SER A 364 -7.69 -14.00 15.41
C SER A 364 -6.82 -13.63 14.22
N GLN A 365 -6.74 -12.35 13.92
CA GLN A 365 -5.75 -11.86 12.97
C GLN A 365 -4.36 -12.04 13.58
N ILE A 366 -3.45 -12.63 12.82
CA ILE A 366 -2.05 -12.77 13.23
C ILE A 366 -1.35 -11.41 13.20
N ASN A 367 -0.39 -11.22 14.11
CA ASN A 367 0.54 -10.10 14.04
C ASN A 367 1.69 -10.51 13.12
N PHE A 368 1.92 -9.73 12.08
CA PHE A 368 2.92 -10.01 11.05
C PHE A 368 3.55 -8.70 10.58
N ASP A 369 4.80 -8.74 10.12
CA ASP A 369 5.51 -7.53 9.70
C ASP A 369 4.93 -6.89 8.43
N ILE A 370 4.15 -7.62 7.65
CA ILE A 370 3.40 -7.11 6.50
C ILE A 370 2.00 -6.72 6.95
N GLU A 371 1.53 -5.51 6.63
CA GLU A 371 0.19 -5.05 7.03
C GLU A 371 -0.95 -5.77 6.31
N GLU A 372 -0.71 -6.28 5.12
CA GLU A 372 -1.72 -6.95 4.30
C GLU A 372 -2.01 -8.36 4.84
N VAL A 373 -2.63 -8.44 6.00
CA VAL A 373 -3.03 -9.68 6.67
C VAL A 373 -4.54 -9.82 6.66
N GLY A 374 -5.03 -10.98 6.25
CA GLY A 374 -6.44 -11.34 6.29
C GLY A 374 -6.97 -11.47 7.72
N LYS A 375 -8.29 -11.35 7.84
CA LYS A 375 -9.00 -11.60 9.11
C LYS A 375 -9.82 -12.86 8.96
N PRO A 376 -9.83 -13.75 9.95
CA PRO A 376 -10.73 -14.90 9.94
C PRO A 376 -12.19 -14.46 9.83
N ILE A 377 -12.96 -15.18 9.03
CA ILE A 377 -14.40 -14.91 8.89
C ILE A 377 -15.07 -15.31 10.20
N LYS A 378 -15.78 -14.36 10.81
CA LYS A 378 -16.57 -14.62 12.02
C LYS A 378 -17.79 -15.45 11.66
N PHE A 379 -18.06 -16.48 12.43
CA PHE A 379 -19.28 -17.29 12.33
C PHE A 379 -19.87 -17.53 13.73
N ASN A 380 -21.18 -17.81 13.76
CA ASN A 380 -21.87 -18.10 15.00
C ASN A 380 -21.59 -19.56 15.41
N TRP A 381 -21.10 -19.74 16.61
CA TRP A 381 -20.88 -21.05 17.16
C TRP A 381 -22.23 -21.71 17.57
N GLY A 382 -22.28 -23.03 17.49
CA GLY A 382 -23.42 -23.86 17.81
C GLY A 382 -23.16 -25.28 17.35
N LYS A 383 -24.07 -26.21 17.66
CA LYS A 383 -23.89 -27.63 17.38
C LYS A 383 -23.54 -27.96 15.95
N CYS A 384 -24.16 -27.26 14.99
CA CYS A 384 -23.85 -27.43 13.57
C CYS A 384 -22.53 -26.79 13.17
N SER A 385 -22.22 -25.62 13.68
CA SER A 385 -20.96 -24.97 13.44
C SER A 385 -19.78 -25.77 13.98
N LEU A 386 -19.91 -26.34 15.17
CA LEU A 386 -18.93 -27.27 15.72
C LEU A 386 -18.74 -28.48 14.80
N ALA A 387 -19.86 -29.10 14.35
CA ALA A 387 -19.78 -30.25 13.45
C ALA A 387 -19.06 -29.89 12.13
N THR A 388 -19.40 -28.77 11.52
CA THR A 388 -18.78 -28.33 10.25
C THR A 388 -17.33 -27.86 10.43
N ALA A 389 -17.00 -27.25 11.57
CA ALA A 389 -15.62 -26.87 11.88
C ALA A 389 -14.72 -28.06 12.28
N SER A 390 -15.30 -29.25 12.48
CA SER A 390 -14.53 -30.42 12.89
C SER A 390 -14.00 -31.28 11.76
N PHE A 391 -14.37 -30.98 10.45
CA PHE A 391 -13.96 -31.82 9.32
C PHE A 391 -13.59 -31.04 8.07
#